data_70031942d92143c27d1138f016fec9d8
#
_entry.id   70031942d92143c27d1138f016fec9d8
#
_cell.length_a   1.000
_cell.length_b   1.000
_cell.length_c   1.000
_cell.angle_alpha   90.00
_cell.angle_beta   90.00
_cell.angle_gamma   90.00
#
_symmetry.space_group_name_H-M   'P 1'
#
loop_
_entity.id
_entity.type
_entity.pdbx_description
1 polymer ?
#
loop_
_entity_poly.entity_id
_entity_poly.type
_entity_poly.pdbx_seq_one_letter_code
_entity_poly.pdbx_strand_id
1 'polypeptide(L)'
;GAMPFAQHHYPFENKELFEQQFPANFISEAVDQTRGWFYSLLAESTLLFNKAPYKNVIVLGHVQDENGQKMSKSKGNAVDPFDALNKYGADAIRWYFYINSAPWLPNRFHGKAVVEGQRKFMSTLWNTYAFFVLYADIDNFDPTKYELNYDQLPVMDKWLLSRLNTTVQAVDNDLANYKIPEAARALQEFVDEMSNWYVRRSRERFWAKGMEQDKINAYMTLYTALVEICKTAAPMIPFMTEEIYQNLVRSVDESAPESIHLCDFPVVNEAHIDTELEANMDNVLKLVVMGRACRNTANIKNRQPIGQMYVKAVASLPDYDEAIILDELNVKNITFTDD
;
A
#
# COMPACT_ATOMS: atom_id res chain seq x y z
N GLY A 1 16.61 -19.32 25.44
CA GLY A 1 17.85 -19.19 24.62
C GLY A 1 18.17 -20.45 23.84
N ALA A 2 18.06 -21.64 24.44
CA ALA A 2 18.40 -22.90 23.78
C ALA A 2 17.33 -23.42 22.80
N MET A 3 16.10 -22.98 22.87
CA MET A 3 14.99 -23.53 22.05
C MET A 3 15.22 -23.46 20.54
N PRO A 4 15.76 -22.40 19.97
CA PRO A 4 16.04 -22.36 18.53
C PRO A 4 16.97 -23.48 18.04
N PHE A 5 17.78 -24.05 18.94
CA PHE A 5 18.68 -25.17 18.66
C PHE A 5 18.03 -26.50 19.04
N ALA A 6 17.46 -26.59 20.26
CA ALA A 6 16.92 -27.80 20.84
C ALA A 6 15.72 -28.36 20.07
N GLN A 7 14.88 -27.49 19.49
CA GLN A 7 13.69 -27.91 18.74
C GLN A 7 14.01 -28.79 17.53
N HIS A 8 15.19 -28.68 16.98
CA HIS A 8 15.66 -29.51 15.87
C HIS A 8 16.29 -30.83 16.32
N HIS A 9 16.46 -31.04 17.62
CA HIS A 9 17.26 -32.13 18.19
C HIS A 9 18.70 -32.20 17.67
N TYR A 10 19.20 -31.03 17.26
CA TYR A 10 20.58 -30.91 16.75
C TYR A 10 21.61 -31.25 17.86
N PRO A 11 22.71 -31.96 17.56
CA PRO A 11 23.15 -32.45 16.24
C PRO A 11 22.70 -33.87 15.90
N PHE A 12 21.82 -34.48 16.66
CA PHE A 12 21.46 -35.90 16.56
C PHE A 12 20.43 -36.15 15.45
N GLU A 13 19.53 -35.21 15.24
CA GLU A 13 18.46 -35.23 14.23
C GLU A 13 18.37 -33.89 13.48
N ASN A 14 17.74 -33.89 12.30
CA ASN A 14 17.40 -32.68 11.53
C ASN A 14 18.58 -31.72 11.27
N LYS A 15 19.79 -32.25 11.14
CA LYS A 15 21.01 -31.46 10.99
C LYS A 15 20.95 -30.53 9.77
N GLU A 16 20.51 -31.06 8.61
CA GLU A 16 20.40 -30.28 7.37
C GLU A 16 19.38 -29.16 7.50
N LEU A 17 18.23 -29.44 8.10
CA LEU A 17 17.19 -28.43 8.34
C LEU A 17 17.69 -27.31 9.25
N PHE A 18 18.39 -27.66 10.32
CA PHE A 18 19.00 -26.69 11.22
C PHE A 18 20.03 -25.82 10.49
N GLU A 19 20.92 -26.42 9.71
CA GLU A 19 21.98 -25.71 8.98
C GLU A 19 21.41 -24.74 7.93
N GLN A 20 20.25 -25.04 7.34
CA GLN A 20 19.55 -24.15 6.41
C GLN A 20 18.94 -22.95 7.13
N GLN A 21 18.52 -23.10 8.38
CA GLN A 21 17.83 -22.06 9.16
C GLN A 21 18.76 -21.28 10.09
N PHE A 22 19.99 -21.71 10.25
CA PHE A 22 20.97 -21.11 11.16
C PHE A 22 22.14 -20.46 10.40
N PRO A 23 22.47 -19.19 10.66
CA PRO A 23 21.78 -18.23 11.53
C PRO A 23 20.41 -17.81 11.02
N ALA A 24 19.49 -17.43 11.92
CA ALA A 24 18.20 -16.87 11.54
C ALA A 24 18.36 -15.62 10.68
N ASN A 25 17.47 -15.41 9.72
CA ASN A 25 17.53 -14.22 8.86
C ASN A 25 17.32 -12.94 9.67
N PHE A 26 16.36 -12.93 10.60
CA PHE A 26 16.19 -11.86 11.58
C PHE A 26 15.50 -12.38 12.84
N ILE A 27 15.66 -11.65 13.94
CA ILE A 27 14.86 -11.77 15.15
C ILE A 27 14.32 -10.41 15.54
N SER A 28 13.20 -10.38 16.26
CA SER A 28 12.58 -9.12 16.70
C SER A 28 11.97 -9.27 18.08
N GLU A 29 12.33 -8.36 18.96
CA GLU A 29 11.76 -8.18 20.29
C GLU A 29 12.06 -6.76 20.80
N ALA A 30 11.52 -6.41 21.98
CA ALA A 30 11.74 -5.11 22.59
C ALA A 30 13.16 -4.91 23.11
N VAL A 31 13.54 -3.67 23.36
CA VAL A 31 14.89 -3.25 23.76
C VAL A 31 15.40 -3.88 25.07
N ASP A 32 14.52 -4.27 25.97
CA ASP A 32 14.86 -4.95 27.22
C ASP A 32 15.53 -6.31 26.98
N GLN A 33 15.29 -6.95 25.82
CA GLN A 33 15.90 -8.23 25.45
C GLN A 33 17.38 -8.15 25.12
N THR A 34 17.97 -6.98 25.10
CA THR A 34 19.45 -6.82 25.09
C THR A 34 20.09 -7.38 26.36
N ARG A 35 19.33 -7.49 27.45
CA ARG A 35 19.70 -8.15 28.72
C ARG A 35 18.88 -9.41 29.01
N GLY A 36 18.32 -10.00 27.98
CA GLY A 36 17.48 -11.19 28.05
C GLY A 36 17.74 -12.11 26.87
N TRP A 37 16.73 -12.30 26.03
CA TRP A 37 16.76 -13.30 24.95
C TRP A 37 17.86 -13.06 23.91
N PHE A 38 18.08 -11.83 23.47
CA PHE A 38 19.14 -11.54 22.49
C PHE A 38 20.52 -11.93 23.03
N TYR A 39 20.78 -11.60 24.29
CA TYR A 39 22.02 -11.95 24.96
C TYR A 39 22.17 -13.47 25.14
N SER A 40 21.14 -14.15 25.63
CA SER A 40 21.16 -15.61 25.87
C SER A 40 21.39 -16.36 24.56
N LEU A 41 20.70 -16.01 23.49
CA LEU A 41 20.92 -16.60 22.16
C LEU A 41 22.36 -16.41 21.69
N LEU A 42 22.89 -15.19 21.81
CA LEU A 42 24.25 -14.90 21.37
C LEU A 42 25.29 -15.67 22.19
N ALA A 43 25.11 -15.71 23.51
CA ALA A 43 26.06 -16.43 24.40
C ALA A 43 26.07 -17.94 24.09
N GLU A 44 24.93 -18.58 24.00
CA GLU A 44 24.79 -20.01 23.70
C GLU A 44 25.36 -20.35 22.31
N SER A 45 24.97 -19.56 21.30
CA SER A 45 25.47 -19.76 19.93
C SER A 45 26.98 -19.56 19.81
N THR A 46 27.53 -18.59 20.51
CA THR A 46 29.00 -18.36 20.51
C THR A 46 29.73 -19.52 21.15
N LEU A 47 29.22 -20.03 22.27
CA LEU A 47 29.83 -21.18 22.96
C LEU A 47 29.76 -22.48 22.14
N LEU A 48 28.61 -22.73 21.47
CA LEU A 48 28.37 -23.96 20.73
C LEU A 48 28.95 -23.93 19.32
N PHE A 49 28.86 -22.81 18.62
CA PHE A 49 29.13 -22.71 17.19
C PHE A 49 30.17 -21.66 16.81
N ASN A 50 30.65 -20.87 17.78
CA ASN A 50 31.50 -19.69 17.54
C ASN A 50 30.95 -18.76 16.46
N LYS A 51 29.61 -18.54 16.46
CA LYS A 51 28.90 -17.86 15.41
C LYS A 51 27.67 -17.14 15.99
N ALA A 52 27.34 -15.98 15.43
CA ALA A 52 26.08 -15.27 15.77
C ALA A 52 24.86 -16.10 15.33
N PRO A 53 23.77 -16.16 16.14
CA PRO A 53 22.58 -16.97 15.83
C PRO A 53 21.59 -16.27 14.87
N TYR A 54 21.82 -15.01 14.55
CA TYR A 54 20.98 -14.19 13.67
C TYR A 54 21.84 -13.25 12.83
N LYS A 55 21.31 -12.92 11.66
CA LYS A 55 21.94 -11.97 10.71
C LYS A 55 21.51 -10.53 11.00
N ASN A 56 20.24 -10.34 11.38
CA ASN A 56 19.64 -9.04 11.66
C ASN A 56 18.83 -9.09 12.97
N VAL A 57 18.76 -7.96 13.67
CA VAL A 57 17.94 -7.77 14.88
C VAL A 57 17.11 -6.52 14.71
N ILE A 58 15.79 -6.67 14.75
CA ILE A 58 14.85 -5.56 14.80
C ILE A 58 14.47 -5.34 16.26
N VAL A 59 15.04 -4.30 16.86
CA VAL A 59 14.82 -3.96 18.28
C VAL A 59 13.64 -2.99 18.37
N LEU A 60 12.53 -3.46 18.93
CA LEU A 60 11.30 -2.65 19.01
C LEU A 60 11.38 -1.59 20.10
N GLY A 61 10.96 -0.38 19.74
CA GLY A 61 10.77 0.72 20.68
C GLY A 61 9.55 0.50 21.59
N HIS A 62 9.51 1.23 22.72
CA HIS A 62 8.38 1.16 23.63
C HIS A 62 7.13 1.80 23.05
N VAL A 63 5.96 1.21 23.32
CA VAL A 63 4.67 1.86 23.10
C VAL A 63 4.38 2.76 24.29
N GLN A 64 4.11 4.03 24.01
CA GLN A 64 3.83 5.09 24.98
C GLN A 64 2.36 5.50 24.89
N ASP A 65 1.86 6.17 25.93
CA ASP A 65 0.55 6.80 25.89
C ASP A 65 0.54 8.02 24.93
N GLU A 66 -0.60 8.66 24.76
CA GLU A 66 -0.78 9.82 23.87
C GLU A 66 0.12 11.02 24.23
N ASN A 67 0.56 11.12 25.48
CA ASN A 67 1.44 12.17 26.00
C ASN A 67 2.93 11.79 25.92
N GLY A 68 3.26 10.61 25.37
CA GLY A 68 4.63 10.12 25.30
C GLY A 68 5.17 9.55 26.62
N GLN A 69 4.30 9.23 27.57
CA GLN A 69 4.67 8.62 28.84
C GLN A 69 4.69 7.09 28.71
N LYS A 70 5.61 6.46 29.43
CA LYS A 70 5.63 4.99 29.52
C LYS A 70 4.31 4.51 30.14
N MET A 71 3.64 3.59 29.46
CA MET A 71 2.44 2.95 29.98
C MET A 71 2.77 2.08 31.18
N SER A 72 1.98 2.18 32.23
CA SER A 72 2.01 1.26 33.38
C SER A 72 0.65 1.14 34.04
N LYS A 73 0.37 -0.06 34.56
CA LYS A 73 -0.88 -0.32 35.29
C LYS A 73 -1.01 0.60 36.52
N SER A 74 0.10 0.88 37.19
CA SER A 74 0.12 1.75 38.40
C SER A 74 -0.21 3.22 38.12
N LYS A 75 0.03 3.69 36.89
CA LYS A 75 -0.31 5.06 36.47
C LYS A 75 -1.69 5.18 35.84
N GLY A 76 -2.38 4.07 35.60
CA GLY A 76 -3.70 4.05 34.97
C GLY A 76 -3.72 4.51 33.50
N ASN A 77 -2.57 4.62 32.84
CA ASN A 77 -2.43 5.06 31.47
C ASN A 77 -2.17 3.89 30.48
N ALA A 78 -2.28 2.65 30.95
CA ALA A 78 -2.16 1.48 30.10
C ALA A 78 -3.43 1.29 29.27
N VAL A 79 -3.26 1.05 27.98
CA VAL A 79 -4.34 0.64 27.08
C VAL A 79 -4.43 -0.87 27.07
N ASP A 80 -5.63 -1.42 27.34
CA ASP A 80 -5.86 -2.84 27.19
C ASP A 80 -5.87 -3.21 25.70
N PRO A 81 -5.03 -4.17 25.27
CA PRO A 81 -4.95 -4.55 23.86
C PRO A 81 -6.27 -5.11 23.30
N PHE A 82 -7.05 -5.86 24.11
CA PHE A 82 -8.31 -6.44 23.66
C PHE A 82 -9.39 -5.37 23.50
N ASP A 83 -9.44 -4.38 24.40
CA ASP A 83 -10.34 -3.25 24.25
C ASP A 83 -10.02 -2.45 22.99
N ALA A 84 -8.73 -2.24 22.71
CA ALA A 84 -8.30 -1.56 21.48
C ALA A 84 -8.65 -2.38 20.22
N LEU A 85 -8.43 -3.70 20.23
CA LEU A 85 -8.80 -4.60 19.12
C LEU A 85 -10.31 -4.60 18.88
N ASN A 86 -11.12 -4.64 19.93
CA ASN A 86 -12.59 -4.59 19.82
C ASN A 86 -13.09 -3.24 19.30
N LYS A 87 -12.40 -2.15 19.65
CA LYS A 87 -12.80 -0.80 19.27
C LYS A 87 -12.39 -0.41 17.84
N TYR A 88 -11.19 -0.77 17.43
CA TYR A 88 -10.59 -0.29 16.17
C TYR A 88 -10.47 -1.39 15.10
N GLY A 89 -10.47 -2.66 15.52
CA GLY A 89 -10.12 -3.79 14.66
C GLY A 89 -8.61 -4.01 14.55
N ALA A 90 -8.23 -5.26 14.31
CA ALA A 90 -6.81 -5.63 14.27
C ALA A 90 -6.04 -4.95 13.12
N ASP A 91 -6.63 -4.91 11.93
CA ASP A 91 -5.98 -4.30 10.75
C ASP A 91 -5.70 -2.81 10.94
N ALA A 92 -6.61 -2.06 11.57
CA ALA A 92 -6.41 -0.63 11.82
C ALA A 92 -5.25 -0.37 12.78
N ILE A 93 -5.12 -1.21 13.83
CA ILE A 93 -4.03 -1.12 14.80
C ILE A 93 -2.71 -1.52 14.14
N ARG A 94 -2.68 -2.62 13.39
CA ARG A 94 -1.50 -3.06 12.63
C ARG A 94 -1.04 -1.98 11.67
N TRP A 95 -1.96 -1.44 10.86
CA TRP A 95 -1.66 -0.36 9.92
C TRP A 95 -1.07 0.87 10.61
N TYR A 96 -1.67 1.28 11.73
CA TYR A 96 -1.15 2.40 12.51
C TYR A 96 0.30 2.21 12.92
N PHE A 97 0.65 1.04 13.47
CA PHE A 97 2.02 0.75 13.89
C PHE A 97 3.00 0.68 12.71
N TYR A 98 2.57 0.21 11.56
CA TYR A 98 3.45 0.13 10.39
C TYR A 98 3.73 1.49 9.75
N ILE A 99 2.71 2.35 9.63
CA ILE A 99 2.85 3.62 8.89
C ILE A 99 3.37 4.77 9.76
N ASN A 100 3.18 4.71 11.08
CA ASN A 100 3.42 5.85 11.97
C ASN A 100 4.91 6.15 12.15
N SER A 101 5.72 5.16 12.48
CA SER A 101 7.15 5.34 12.74
C SER A 101 7.94 4.05 12.52
N ALA A 102 9.27 4.19 12.41
CA ALA A 102 10.15 3.02 12.35
C ALA A 102 9.99 2.16 13.62
N PRO A 103 10.03 0.81 13.52
CA PRO A 103 9.75 -0.08 14.64
C PRO A 103 10.65 0.11 15.87
N TRP A 104 11.88 0.57 15.66
CA TRP A 104 12.87 0.82 16.74
C TRP A 104 12.70 2.15 17.45
N LEU A 105 11.80 3.02 17.00
CA LEU A 105 11.49 4.28 17.65
C LEU A 105 10.33 4.09 18.64
N PRO A 106 10.31 4.87 19.74
CA PRO A 106 9.14 4.91 20.60
C PRO A 106 7.90 5.33 19.83
N ASN A 107 6.79 4.58 20.02
CA ASN A 107 5.55 4.82 19.31
C ASN A 107 4.45 5.24 20.30
N ARG A 108 3.82 6.39 20.07
CA ARG A 108 2.70 6.87 20.88
C ARG A 108 1.41 6.23 20.40
N PHE A 109 0.71 5.52 21.27
CA PHE A 109 -0.61 5.00 20.92
C PHE A 109 -1.66 6.09 21.11
N HIS A 110 -2.28 6.48 20.00
CA HIS A 110 -3.24 7.57 19.96
C HIS A 110 -4.47 7.15 19.15
N GLY A 111 -5.60 6.92 19.82
CA GLY A 111 -6.80 6.37 19.20
C GLY A 111 -7.33 7.19 18.00
N LYS A 112 -7.25 8.53 18.06
CA LYS A 112 -7.64 9.39 16.92
C LYS A 112 -6.76 9.16 15.69
N ALA A 113 -5.46 8.95 15.89
CA ALA A 113 -4.52 8.68 14.80
C ALA A 113 -4.74 7.29 14.19
N VAL A 114 -5.14 6.29 15.00
CA VAL A 114 -5.55 4.97 14.49
C VAL A 114 -6.76 5.12 13.56
N VAL A 115 -7.79 5.84 13.97
CA VAL A 115 -9.00 6.09 13.15
C VAL A 115 -8.68 6.89 11.89
N GLU A 116 -7.78 7.88 11.98
CA GLU A 116 -7.37 8.66 10.81
C GLU A 116 -6.60 7.80 9.79
N GLY A 117 -5.68 6.95 10.25
CA GLY A 117 -4.96 6.00 9.39
C GLY A 117 -5.92 5.01 8.72
N GLN A 118 -6.87 4.46 9.48
CA GLN A 118 -7.94 3.61 8.94
C GLN A 118 -8.73 4.33 7.84
N ARG A 119 -9.15 5.56 8.09
CA ARG A 119 -9.93 6.35 7.13
C ARG A 119 -9.15 6.66 5.85
N LYS A 120 -7.89 7.06 5.96
CA LYS A 120 -7.06 7.45 4.81
C LYS A 120 -6.69 6.29 3.90
N PHE A 121 -6.48 5.12 4.44
CA PHE A 121 -6.02 3.96 3.67
C PHE A 121 -7.10 2.88 3.52
N MET A 122 -7.52 2.27 4.63
CA MET A 122 -8.42 1.12 4.59
C MET A 122 -9.80 1.47 4.03
N SER A 123 -10.39 2.59 4.48
CA SER A 123 -11.69 3.02 3.95
C SER A 123 -11.61 3.41 2.49
N THR A 124 -10.51 4.01 2.05
CA THR A 124 -10.29 4.36 0.64
C THR A 124 -10.18 3.12 -0.23
N LEU A 125 -9.40 2.12 0.21
CA LEU A 125 -9.29 0.83 -0.49
C LEU A 125 -10.64 0.11 -0.53
N TRP A 126 -11.35 0.04 0.59
CA TRP A 126 -12.68 -0.58 0.68
C TRP A 126 -13.70 0.10 -0.24
N ASN A 127 -13.75 1.42 -0.26
CA ASN A 127 -14.66 2.15 -1.13
C ASN A 127 -14.35 1.94 -2.62
N THR A 128 -13.08 1.81 -2.98
CA THR A 128 -12.67 1.48 -4.35
C THR A 128 -13.11 0.07 -4.74
N TYR A 129 -12.90 -0.88 -3.85
CA TYR A 129 -13.41 -2.25 -3.99
C TYR A 129 -14.93 -2.28 -4.10
N ALA A 130 -15.66 -1.60 -3.22
CA ALA A 130 -17.12 -1.54 -3.25
C ALA A 130 -17.65 -0.90 -4.54
N PHE A 131 -16.98 0.13 -5.06
CA PHE A 131 -17.28 0.71 -6.37
C PHE A 131 -17.14 -0.34 -7.48
N PHE A 132 -16.04 -1.08 -7.50
CA PHE A 132 -15.84 -2.14 -8.49
C PHE A 132 -16.94 -3.19 -8.42
N VAL A 133 -17.22 -3.75 -7.25
CA VAL A 133 -18.24 -4.79 -7.04
C VAL A 133 -19.62 -4.32 -7.46
N LEU A 134 -20.00 -3.09 -7.06
CA LEU A 134 -21.31 -2.54 -7.41
C LEU A 134 -21.57 -2.51 -8.92
N TYR A 135 -20.60 -2.03 -9.70
CA TYR A 135 -20.75 -1.95 -11.15
C TYR A 135 -20.55 -3.30 -11.84
N ALA A 136 -19.62 -4.12 -11.34
CA ALA A 136 -19.46 -5.50 -11.83
C ALA A 136 -20.74 -6.32 -11.68
N ASP A 137 -21.46 -6.18 -10.57
CA ASP A 137 -22.75 -6.85 -10.35
C ASP A 137 -23.84 -6.32 -11.31
N ILE A 138 -23.91 -5.01 -11.51
CA ILE A 138 -24.86 -4.39 -12.44
C ILE A 138 -24.63 -4.88 -13.86
N ASP A 139 -23.38 -4.97 -14.30
CA ASP A 139 -23.00 -5.35 -15.65
C ASP A 139 -22.83 -6.87 -15.82
N ASN A 140 -22.96 -7.67 -14.76
CA ASN A 140 -22.63 -9.10 -14.71
C ASN A 140 -21.21 -9.37 -15.24
N PHE A 141 -20.27 -8.52 -14.85
CA PHE A 141 -18.89 -8.62 -15.28
C PHE A 141 -18.17 -9.79 -14.57
N ASP A 142 -17.58 -10.67 -15.36
CA ASP A 142 -16.80 -11.80 -14.90
C ASP A 142 -15.36 -11.64 -15.42
N PRO A 143 -14.38 -11.36 -14.55
CA PRO A 143 -12.99 -11.12 -14.97
C PRO A 143 -12.34 -12.35 -15.61
N THR A 144 -12.84 -13.56 -15.38
CA THR A 144 -12.29 -14.78 -15.96
C THR A 144 -12.61 -14.93 -17.45
N LYS A 145 -13.54 -14.12 -17.98
CA LYS A 145 -13.96 -14.15 -19.39
C LYS A 145 -13.20 -13.18 -20.29
N TYR A 146 -12.34 -12.36 -19.71
CA TYR A 146 -11.61 -11.33 -20.43
C TYR A 146 -10.12 -11.39 -20.12
N GLU A 147 -9.32 -10.92 -21.06
CA GLU A 147 -7.86 -10.77 -20.90
C GLU A 147 -7.48 -9.31 -20.91
N LEU A 148 -6.49 -8.96 -20.09
CA LEU A 148 -5.87 -7.63 -20.08
C LEU A 148 -4.90 -7.55 -21.26
N ASN A 149 -5.28 -6.86 -22.34
CA ASN A 149 -4.39 -6.60 -23.46
C ASN A 149 -3.74 -5.22 -23.29
N TYR A 150 -2.52 -5.19 -22.78
CA TYR A 150 -1.79 -3.95 -22.44
C TYR A 150 -1.67 -2.99 -23.61
N ASP A 151 -1.40 -3.49 -24.81
CA ASP A 151 -1.18 -2.66 -26.01
C ASP A 151 -2.43 -1.86 -26.42
N GLN A 152 -3.61 -2.40 -26.11
CA GLN A 152 -4.91 -1.78 -26.41
C GLN A 152 -5.44 -0.87 -25.28
N LEU A 153 -4.73 -0.76 -24.17
CA LEU A 153 -5.18 0.08 -23.05
C LEU A 153 -5.01 1.56 -23.36
N PRO A 154 -5.98 2.40 -22.95
CA PRO A 154 -5.79 3.85 -22.97
C PRO A 154 -4.71 4.29 -21.97
N VAL A 155 -4.20 5.50 -22.16
CA VAL A 155 -3.09 6.07 -21.38
C VAL A 155 -3.34 6.02 -19.87
N MET A 156 -4.55 6.34 -19.42
CA MET A 156 -4.90 6.32 -17.98
C MET A 156 -4.79 4.92 -17.37
N ASP A 157 -5.16 3.88 -18.11
CA ASP A 157 -5.06 2.50 -17.66
C ASP A 157 -3.58 2.06 -17.59
N LYS A 158 -2.79 2.41 -18.61
CA LYS A 158 -1.33 2.18 -18.63
C LYS A 158 -0.64 2.88 -17.48
N TRP A 159 -1.05 4.12 -17.17
CA TRP A 159 -0.53 4.85 -16.01
C TRP A 159 -0.81 4.11 -14.71
N LEU A 160 -2.05 3.64 -14.47
CA LEU A 160 -2.37 2.93 -13.24
C LEU A 160 -1.56 1.63 -13.08
N LEU A 161 -1.39 0.87 -14.18
CA LEU A 161 -0.58 -0.35 -14.16
C LEU A 161 0.91 -0.06 -13.97
N SER A 162 1.42 1.03 -14.52
CA SER A 162 2.78 1.49 -14.27
C SER A 162 2.98 1.83 -12.79
N ARG A 163 2.11 2.67 -12.22
CA ARG A 163 2.13 3.02 -10.79
C ARG A 163 1.98 1.80 -9.88
N LEU A 164 1.14 0.84 -10.25
CA LEU A 164 1.01 -0.43 -9.53
C LEU A 164 2.36 -1.16 -9.45
N ASN A 165 3.02 -1.36 -10.59
CA ASN A 165 4.28 -2.10 -10.65
C ASN A 165 5.42 -1.35 -9.96
N THR A 166 5.50 -0.04 -10.10
CA THR A 166 6.45 0.81 -9.37
C THR A 166 6.22 0.73 -7.84
N THR A 167 4.96 0.72 -7.42
CA THR A 167 4.60 0.57 -5.99
C THR A 167 4.97 -0.80 -5.46
N VAL A 168 4.65 -1.88 -6.17
CA VAL A 168 5.04 -3.25 -5.77
C VAL A 168 6.55 -3.36 -5.64
N GLN A 169 7.31 -2.82 -6.59
CA GLN A 169 8.78 -2.81 -6.55
C GLN A 169 9.32 -2.04 -5.35
N ALA A 170 8.76 -0.86 -5.07
CA ALA A 170 9.16 -0.05 -3.92
C ALA A 170 8.85 -0.76 -2.59
N VAL A 171 7.66 -1.36 -2.45
CA VAL A 171 7.24 -2.08 -1.24
C VAL A 171 8.12 -3.30 -1.01
N ASP A 172 8.38 -4.11 -2.05
CA ASP A 172 9.26 -5.28 -1.93
C ASP A 172 10.67 -4.89 -1.50
N ASN A 173 11.25 -3.90 -2.16
CA ASN A 173 12.58 -3.39 -1.80
C ASN A 173 12.63 -2.80 -0.39
N ASP A 174 11.63 -2.02 0.01
CA ASP A 174 11.59 -1.41 1.33
C ASP A 174 11.40 -2.45 2.43
N LEU A 175 10.55 -3.46 2.23
CA LEU A 175 10.38 -4.57 3.18
C LEU A 175 11.65 -5.41 3.29
N ALA A 176 12.33 -5.69 2.17
CA ALA A 176 13.61 -6.41 2.17
C ALA A 176 14.70 -5.68 2.97
N ASN A 177 14.60 -4.35 3.09
CA ASN A 177 15.52 -3.49 3.84
C ASN A 177 14.95 -3.01 5.19
N TYR A 178 13.87 -3.61 5.68
CA TYR A 178 13.19 -3.27 6.96
C TYR A 178 12.70 -1.82 7.05
N LYS A 179 12.45 -1.17 5.91
CA LYS A 179 11.88 0.18 5.80
C LYS A 179 10.34 0.11 5.78
N ILE A 180 9.77 -0.35 6.88
CA ILE A 180 8.34 -0.65 6.97
C ILE A 180 7.44 0.57 6.77
N PRO A 181 7.72 1.75 7.39
CA PRO A 181 6.90 2.94 7.16
C PRO A 181 6.93 3.45 5.72
N GLU A 182 8.05 3.32 5.04
CA GLU A 182 8.22 3.70 3.65
C GLU A 182 7.34 2.81 2.75
N ALA A 183 7.37 1.50 2.96
CA ALA A 183 6.50 0.54 2.28
C ALA A 183 5.02 0.86 2.51
N ALA A 184 4.61 1.15 3.76
CA ALA A 184 3.24 1.51 4.09
C ALA A 184 2.81 2.83 3.42
N ARG A 185 3.68 3.83 3.35
CA ARG A 185 3.38 5.10 2.65
C ARG A 185 3.21 4.90 1.16
N ALA A 186 4.05 4.08 0.53
CA ALA A 186 3.91 3.75 -0.90
C ALA A 186 2.55 3.08 -1.19
N LEU A 187 2.12 2.15 -0.35
CA LEU A 187 0.79 1.53 -0.45
C LEU A 187 -0.34 2.57 -0.31
N GLN A 188 -0.25 3.45 0.68
CA GLN A 188 -1.26 4.49 0.92
C GLN A 188 -1.36 5.46 -0.25
N GLU A 189 -0.23 5.89 -0.80
CA GLU A 189 -0.18 6.79 -1.95
C GLU A 189 -0.82 6.15 -3.18
N PHE A 190 -0.47 4.91 -3.50
CA PHE A 190 -1.08 4.19 -4.62
C PHE A 190 -2.60 4.04 -4.47
N VAL A 191 -3.08 3.66 -3.29
CA VAL A 191 -4.53 3.51 -3.04
C VAL A 191 -5.24 4.84 -3.17
N ASP A 192 -4.65 5.95 -2.72
CA ASP A 192 -5.20 7.30 -2.92
C ASP A 192 -5.28 7.67 -4.41
N GLU A 193 -4.22 7.46 -5.15
CA GLU A 193 -4.17 7.70 -6.60
C GLU A 193 -5.16 6.83 -7.37
N MET A 194 -5.25 5.54 -7.05
CA MET A 194 -6.22 4.62 -7.65
C MET A 194 -7.65 5.08 -7.43
N SER A 195 -8.00 5.49 -6.20
CA SER A 195 -9.35 5.91 -5.84
C SER A 195 -9.67 7.33 -6.31
N ASN A 196 -8.85 8.31 -5.89
CA ASN A 196 -9.17 9.72 -6.04
C ASN A 196 -8.74 10.30 -7.38
N TRP A 197 -7.97 9.57 -8.17
CA TRP A 197 -7.57 9.99 -9.50
C TRP A 197 -8.09 9.04 -10.57
N TYR A 198 -7.63 7.79 -10.61
CA TYR A 198 -8.03 6.84 -11.66
C TYR A 198 -9.54 6.57 -11.65
N VAL A 199 -10.10 6.09 -10.55
CA VAL A 199 -11.54 5.75 -10.47
C VAL A 199 -12.39 6.98 -10.69
N ARG A 200 -12.07 8.11 -10.06
CA ARG A 200 -12.84 9.34 -10.22
C ARG A 200 -12.88 9.82 -11.67
N ARG A 201 -11.76 9.76 -12.39
CA ARG A 201 -11.71 10.17 -13.80
C ARG A 201 -12.29 9.14 -14.76
N SER A 202 -12.35 7.88 -14.36
CA SER A 202 -12.83 6.77 -15.19
C SER A 202 -14.30 6.42 -14.95
N ARG A 203 -15.00 7.11 -14.06
CA ARG A 203 -16.39 6.78 -13.66
C ARG A 203 -17.32 6.63 -14.83
N GLU A 204 -17.28 7.54 -15.80
CA GLU A 204 -18.15 7.52 -16.98
C GLU A 204 -17.97 6.26 -17.82
N ARG A 205 -16.77 5.68 -17.84
CA ARG A 205 -16.49 4.42 -18.53
C ARG A 205 -17.26 3.25 -17.88
N PHE A 206 -17.34 3.21 -16.54
CA PHE A 206 -18.12 2.21 -15.81
C PHE A 206 -19.63 2.44 -15.95
N TRP A 207 -20.08 3.68 -16.14
CA TRP A 207 -21.50 4.03 -16.32
C TRP A 207 -22.00 3.88 -17.76
N ALA A 208 -21.09 3.74 -18.72
CA ALA A 208 -21.46 3.59 -20.12
C ALA A 208 -22.37 2.37 -20.34
N LYS A 209 -23.26 2.46 -21.30
CA LYS A 209 -24.16 1.35 -21.66
C LYS A 209 -23.41 0.29 -22.45
N GLY A 210 -23.78 -0.97 -22.22
CA GLY A 210 -23.16 -2.11 -22.90
C GLY A 210 -21.78 -2.48 -22.37
N MET A 211 -21.11 -3.39 -23.04
CA MET A 211 -19.77 -3.87 -22.67
C MET A 211 -18.79 -3.66 -23.83
N GLU A 212 -18.61 -2.40 -24.18
CA GLU A 212 -17.63 -2.01 -25.19
C GLU A 212 -16.20 -2.19 -24.66
N GLN A 213 -15.23 -2.30 -25.56
CA GLN A 213 -13.83 -2.61 -25.22
C GLN A 213 -13.22 -1.65 -24.19
N ASP A 214 -13.53 -0.35 -24.27
CA ASP A 214 -13.03 0.63 -23.30
C ASP A 214 -13.55 0.35 -21.88
N LYS A 215 -14.81 -0.05 -21.73
CA LYS A 215 -15.38 -0.44 -20.44
C LYS A 215 -14.74 -1.72 -19.90
N ILE A 216 -14.53 -2.73 -20.77
CA ILE A 216 -13.80 -3.95 -20.41
C ILE A 216 -12.38 -3.63 -19.95
N ASN A 217 -11.68 -2.76 -20.66
CA ASN A 217 -10.35 -2.29 -20.28
C ASN A 217 -10.35 -1.65 -18.89
N ALA A 218 -11.33 -0.79 -18.60
CA ALA A 218 -11.47 -0.16 -17.28
C ALA A 218 -11.69 -1.19 -16.16
N TYR A 219 -12.59 -2.15 -16.37
CA TYR A 219 -12.83 -3.23 -15.41
C TYR A 219 -11.58 -4.09 -15.17
N MET A 220 -10.94 -4.55 -16.25
CA MET A 220 -9.77 -5.43 -16.14
C MET A 220 -8.59 -4.71 -15.49
N THR A 221 -8.38 -3.44 -15.79
CA THR A 221 -7.33 -2.62 -15.18
C THR A 221 -7.57 -2.44 -13.69
N LEU A 222 -8.79 -2.06 -13.29
CA LEU A 222 -9.13 -1.86 -11.88
C LEU A 222 -9.12 -3.18 -11.10
N TYR A 223 -9.63 -4.27 -11.71
CA TYR A 223 -9.57 -5.62 -11.12
C TYR A 223 -8.13 -6.02 -10.82
N THR A 224 -7.24 -5.91 -11.82
CA THR A 224 -5.83 -6.23 -11.67
C THR A 224 -5.19 -5.39 -10.57
N ALA A 225 -5.44 -4.08 -10.57
CA ALA A 225 -4.89 -3.18 -9.57
C ALA A 225 -5.37 -3.53 -8.15
N LEU A 226 -6.67 -3.82 -7.96
CA LEU A 226 -7.23 -4.21 -6.66
C LEU A 226 -6.66 -5.53 -6.15
N VAL A 227 -6.58 -6.55 -6.99
CA VAL A 227 -6.06 -7.87 -6.60
C VAL A 227 -4.59 -7.78 -6.22
N GLU A 228 -3.76 -7.16 -7.06
CA GLU A 228 -2.33 -7.11 -6.83
C GLU A 228 -1.96 -6.19 -5.66
N ILE A 229 -2.66 -5.07 -5.47
CA ILE A 229 -2.40 -4.21 -4.29
C ILE A 229 -2.87 -4.87 -2.99
N CYS A 230 -3.94 -5.67 -3.02
CA CYS A 230 -4.36 -6.45 -1.86
C CYS A 230 -3.33 -7.52 -1.50
N LYS A 231 -2.77 -8.24 -2.47
CA LYS A 231 -1.67 -9.19 -2.23
C LYS A 231 -0.45 -8.48 -1.64
N THR A 232 -0.11 -7.30 -2.15
CA THR A 232 1.03 -6.51 -1.66
C THR A 232 0.80 -6.01 -0.23
N ALA A 233 -0.43 -5.63 0.12
CA ALA A 233 -0.80 -5.12 1.45
C ALA A 233 -1.16 -6.23 2.46
N ALA A 234 -1.38 -7.47 2.02
CA ALA A 234 -1.83 -8.57 2.87
C ALA A 234 -0.96 -8.81 4.12
N PRO A 235 0.38 -8.69 4.07
CA PRO A 235 1.20 -8.80 5.28
C PRO A 235 0.90 -7.73 6.34
N MET A 236 0.38 -6.57 5.96
CA MET A 236 0.09 -5.45 6.85
C MET A 236 -1.36 -5.43 7.35
N ILE A 237 -2.33 -5.67 6.47
CA ILE A 237 -3.78 -5.67 6.76
C ILE A 237 -4.43 -6.99 6.32
N PRO A 238 -4.10 -8.10 7.01
CA PRO A 238 -4.42 -9.45 6.55
C PRO A 238 -5.92 -9.75 6.44
N PHE A 239 -6.77 -9.20 7.31
CA PHE A 239 -8.19 -9.57 7.34
C PHE A 239 -8.98 -8.89 6.22
N MET A 240 -8.76 -7.61 6.01
CA MET A 240 -9.45 -6.86 4.97
C MET A 240 -9.05 -7.32 3.56
N THR A 241 -7.76 -7.60 3.36
CA THR A 241 -7.28 -8.09 2.07
C THR A 241 -7.79 -9.50 1.77
N GLU A 242 -7.92 -10.35 2.79
CA GLU A 242 -8.53 -11.66 2.65
C GLU A 242 -10.00 -11.56 2.23
N GLU A 243 -10.79 -10.70 2.87
CA GLU A 243 -12.20 -10.50 2.50
C GLU A 243 -12.35 -10.03 1.05
N ILE A 244 -11.53 -9.06 0.64
CA ILE A 244 -11.53 -8.58 -0.75
C ILE A 244 -11.15 -9.70 -1.72
N TYR A 245 -10.13 -10.50 -1.40
CA TYR A 245 -9.67 -11.60 -2.23
C TYR A 245 -10.73 -12.69 -2.38
N GLN A 246 -11.39 -13.09 -1.31
CA GLN A 246 -12.46 -14.09 -1.35
C GLN A 246 -13.59 -13.64 -2.30
N ASN A 247 -13.96 -12.34 -2.24
CA ASN A 247 -15.01 -11.80 -3.09
C ASN A 247 -14.59 -11.55 -4.54
N LEU A 248 -13.38 -11.06 -4.78
CA LEU A 248 -12.92 -10.72 -6.14
C LEU A 248 -12.38 -11.92 -6.93
N VAL A 249 -11.71 -12.85 -6.25
CA VAL A 249 -10.99 -13.94 -6.90
C VAL A 249 -11.69 -15.28 -6.68
N ARG A 250 -11.83 -15.69 -5.41
CA ARG A 250 -12.38 -17.03 -5.10
C ARG A 250 -13.82 -17.21 -5.52
N SER A 251 -14.62 -16.15 -5.50
CA SER A 251 -16.03 -16.20 -5.92
C SER A 251 -16.22 -16.53 -7.41
N VAL A 252 -15.20 -16.29 -8.23
CA VAL A 252 -15.24 -16.50 -9.71
C VAL A 252 -14.26 -17.57 -10.18
N ASP A 253 -13.25 -17.93 -9.39
CA ASP A 253 -12.27 -18.97 -9.69
C ASP A 253 -11.93 -19.80 -8.44
N GLU A 254 -12.61 -20.94 -8.29
CA GLU A 254 -12.36 -21.87 -7.18
C GLU A 254 -10.99 -22.57 -7.26
N SER A 255 -10.31 -22.53 -8.40
CA SER A 255 -8.97 -23.10 -8.58
C SER A 255 -7.85 -22.20 -8.05
N ALA A 256 -8.12 -20.91 -7.82
CA ALA A 256 -7.18 -19.99 -7.20
C ALA A 256 -6.83 -20.43 -5.76
N PRO A 257 -5.68 -20.03 -5.20
CA PRO A 257 -5.32 -20.34 -3.83
C PRO A 257 -6.45 -20.04 -2.84
N GLU A 258 -6.65 -20.93 -1.85
CA GLU A 258 -7.78 -20.87 -0.92
C GLU A 258 -7.80 -19.58 -0.07
N SER A 259 -6.65 -18.96 0.10
CA SER A 259 -6.49 -17.68 0.83
C SER A 259 -5.49 -16.79 0.11
N ILE A 260 -5.63 -15.47 0.23
CA ILE A 260 -4.65 -14.50 -0.25
C ILE A 260 -3.27 -14.74 0.38
N HIS A 261 -3.25 -15.27 1.59
CA HIS A 261 -2.02 -15.58 2.33
C HIS A 261 -1.27 -16.83 1.84
N LEU A 262 -1.89 -17.58 0.94
CA LEU A 262 -1.27 -18.70 0.22
C LEU A 262 -0.82 -18.31 -1.19
N CYS A 263 -1.10 -17.07 -1.61
CA CYS A 263 -0.60 -16.52 -2.86
C CYS A 263 0.87 -16.11 -2.71
N ASP A 264 1.60 -16.16 -3.81
CA ASP A 264 2.92 -15.53 -3.88
C ASP A 264 2.79 -14.00 -3.80
N PHE A 265 3.83 -13.36 -3.27
CA PHE A 265 3.94 -11.89 -3.33
C PHE A 265 3.99 -11.46 -4.80
N PRO A 266 3.35 -10.35 -5.19
CA PRO A 266 3.28 -9.93 -6.58
C PRO A 266 4.65 -9.76 -7.22
N VAL A 267 4.77 -10.27 -8.45
CA VAL A 267 5.98 -10.10 -9.25
C VAL A 267 5.84 -8.84 -10.10
N VAL A 268 6.84 -7.99 -10.06
CA VAL A 268 6.89 -6.76 -10.85
C VAL A 268 6.95 -7.10 -12.34
N ASN A 269 6.04 -6.53 -13.12
CA ASN A 269 6.14 -6.54 -14.58
C ASN A 269 6.83 -5.26 -15.05
N GLU A 270 8.15 -5.32 -15.24
CA GLU A 270 8.96 -4.18 -15.65
C GLU A 270 8.55 -3.60 -17.02
N ALA A 271 7.95 -4.43 -17.90
CA ALA A 271 7.46 -3.97 -19.19
C ALA A 271 6.26 -3.01 -19.09
N HIS A 272 5.56 -3.00 -17.95
CA HIS A 272 4.46 -2.08 -17.69
C HIS A 272 4.91 -0.79 -16.98
N ILE A 273 6.16 -0.68 -16.56
CA ILE A 273 6.69 0.54 -15.92
C ILE A 273 7.10 1.54 -17.00
N ASP A 274 6.39 2.67 -17.01
CA ASP A 274 6.68 3.83 -17.87
C ASP A 274 6.95 5.05 -16.98
N THR A 275 8.23 5.28 -16.69
CA THR A 275 8.69 6.35 -15.80
C THR A 275 8.39 7.75 -16.35
N GLU A 276 8.36 7.92 -17.66
CA GLU A 276 8.01 9.20 -18.30
C GLU A 276 6.52 9.50 -18.11
N LEU A 277 5.66 8.51 -18.36
CA LEU A 277 4.22 8.62 -18.14
C LEU A 277 3.91 8.92 -16.67
N GLU A 278 4.56 8.25 -15.73
CA GLU A 278 4.39 8.53 -14.29
C GLU A 278 4.83 9.96 -13.95
N ALA A 279 5.99 10.41 -14.40
CA ALA A 279 6.51 11.75 -14.16
C ALA A 279 5.59 12.85 -14.74
N ASN A 280 5.07 12.65 -15.95
CA ASN A 280 4.12 13.55 -16.56
C ASN A 280 2.83 13.65 -15.76
N MET A 281 2.27 12.53 -15.33
CA MET A 281 1.06 12.53 -14.50
C MET A 281 1.29 13.15 -13.11
N ASP A 282 2.45 12.96 -12.50
CA ASP A 282 2.84 13.65 -11.25
C ASP A 282 2.83 15.17 -11.43
N ASN A 283 3.31 15.66 -12.59
CA ASN A 283 3.25 17.07 -12.92
C ASN A 283 1.81 17.56 -13.14
N VAL A 284 0.97 16.75 -13.80
CA VAL A 284 -0.47 17.03 -13.94
C VAL A 284 -1.13 17.20 -12.58
N LEU A 285 -0.91 16.24 -11.66
CA LEU A 285 -1.46 16.28 -10.31
C LEU A 285 -1.03 17.53 -9.55
N LYS A 286 0.26 17.88 -9.60
CA LYS A 286 0.80 19.10 -8.99
C LYS A 286 0.14 20.35 -9.56
N LEU A 287 0.05 20.46 -10.88
CA LEU A 287 -0.55 21.62 -11.54
C LEU A 287 -2.04 21.75 -11.25
N VAL A 288 -2.77 20.64 -11.16
CA VAL A 288 -4.18 20.65 -10.75
C VAL A 288 -4.36 21.15 -9.32
N VAL A 289 -3.52 20.68 -8.39
CA VAL A 289 -3.53 21.17 -6.99
C VAL A 289 -3.21 22.65 -6.91
N MET A 290 -2.16 23.10 -7.60
CA MET A 290 -1.76 24.52 -7.64
C MET A 290 -2.85 25.38 -8.30
N GLY A 291 -3.42 24.94 -9.41
CA GLY A 291 -4.50 25.66 -10.10
C GLY A 291 -5.76 25.80 -9.27
N ARG A 292 -6.13 24.76 -8.51
CA ARG A 292 -7.24 24.85 -7.54
C ARG A 292 -6.93 25.82 -6.41
N ALA A 293 -5.70 25.83 -5.90
CA ALA A 293 -5.27 26.79 -4.90
C ALA A 293 -5.35 28.25 -5.42
N CYS A 294 -4.90 28.50 -6.66
CA CYS A 294 -5.02 29.81 -7.31
C CYS A 294 -6.47 30.23 -7.46
N ARG A 295 -7.38 29.33 -7.89
CA ARG A 295 -8.81 29.60 -7.96
C ARG A 295 -9.41 29.95 -6.60
N ASN A 296 -9.05 29.21 -5.56
CA ASN A 296 -9.52 29.50 -4.20
C ASN A 296 -9.05 30.87 -3.70
N THR A 297 -7.78 31.23 -3.94
CA THR A 297 -7.23 32.53 -3.59
C THR A 297 -7.93 33.68 -4.32
N ALA A 298 -8.24 33.46 -5.61
CA ALA A 298 -8.97 34.43 -6.44
C ALA A 298 -10.49 34.39 -6.22
N ASN A 299 -10.98 33.50 -5.34
CA ASN A 299 -12.42 33.28 -5.09
C ASN A 299 -13.22 32.93 -6.37
N ILE A 300 -12.58 32.19 -7.29
CA ILE A 300 -13.20 31.72 -8.55
C ILE A 300 -13.61 30.26 -8.36
N LYS A 301 -14.91 29.96 -8.43
CA LYS A 301 -15.41 28.58 -8.32
C LYS A 301 -14.95 27.72 -9.49
N ASN A 302 -14.68 26.44 -9.25
CA ASN A 302 -14.19 25.54 -10.31
C ASN A 302 -15.16 25.39 -11.49
N ARG A 303 -16.47 25.51 -11.26
CA ARG A 303 -17.52 25.51 -12.31
C ARG A 303 -17.50 26.73 -13.22
N GLN A 304 -16.81 27.82 -12.84
CA GLN A 304 -16.66 29.01 -13.67
C GLN A 304 -15.50 28.80 -14.63
N PRO A 305 -15.73 28.82 -15.97
CA PRO A 305 -14.67 28.63 -16.93
C PRO A 305 -13.68 29.82 -16.93
N ILE A 306 -12.41 29.51 -17.12
CA ILE A 306 -11.34 30.48 -17.32
C ILE A 306 -10.81 30.37 -18.76
N GLY A 307 -10.58 31.50 -19.41
CA GLY A 307 -10.12 31.53 -20.82
C GLY A 307 -8.70 31.05 -21.01
N GLN A 308 -7.80 31.43 -20.11
CA GLN A 308 -6.36 31.16 -20.23
C GLN A 308 -5.72 30.90 -18.89
N MET A 309 -4.80 29.93 -18.87
CA MET A 309 -3.89 29.62 -17.77
C MET A 309 -2.44 29.70 -18.25
N TYR A 310 -1.59 30.31 -17.46
CA TYR A 310 -0.15 30.36 -17.68
C TYR A 310 0.57 29.53 -16.63
N VAL A 311 1.50 28.71 -17.08
CA VAL A 311 2.33 27.86 -16.22
C VAL A 311 3.79 28.22 -16.45
N LYS A 312 4.47 28.63 -15.38
CA LYS A 312 5.92 28.85 -15.45
C LYS A 312 6.64 27.50 -15.39
N ALA A 313 7.12 27.05 -16.54
CA ALA A 313 7.85 25.79 -16.68
C ALA A 313 8.72 25.81 -17.94
N VAL A 314 9.84 25.10 -17.90
CA VAL A 314 10.82 25.02 -18.99
C VAL A 314 10.31 24.19 -20.18
N ALA A 315 9.38 23.23 -19.93
CA ALA A 315 8.84 22.36 -20.96
C ALA A 315 7.32 22.23 -20.83
N SER A 316 6.65 22.07 -21.98
CA SER A 316 5.24 21.68 -22.05
C SER A 316 5.05 20.20 -21.71
N LEU A 317 3.82 19.84 -21.42
CA LEU A 317 3.39 18.45 -21.25
C LEU A 317 2.83 17.89 -22.57
N PRO A 318 2.75 16.56 -22.72
CA PRO A 318 2.02 15.95 -23.82
C PRO A 318 0.55 16.40 -23.88
N ASP A 319 -0.04 16.43 -25.09
CA ASP A 319 -1.42 16.89 -25.32
C ASP A 319 -2.44 16.19 -24.42
N TYR A 320 -2.25 14.89 -24.18
CA TYR A 320 -3.12 14.11 -23.29
C TYR A 320 -3.11 14.65 -21.85
N ASP A 321 -1.93 14.97 -21.33
CA ASP A 321 -1.73 15.49 -19.98
C ASP A 321 -2.26 16.92 -19.85
N GLU A 322 -2.04 17.75 -20.85
CA GLU A 322 -2.61 19.10 -20.93
C GLU A 322 -4.15 19.08 -20.92
N ALA A 323 -4.76 18.17 -21.69
CA ALA A 323 -6.20 17.99 -21.74
C ALA A 323 -6.79 17.65 -20.36
N ILE A 324 -6.11 16.84 -19.55
CA ILE A 324 -6.51 16.53 -18.18
C ILE A 324 -6.51 17.79 -17.31
N ILE A 325 -5.48 18.61 -17.37
CA ILE A 325 -5.36 19.86 -16.60
C ILE A 325 -6.49 20.82 -16.97
N LEU A 326 -6.76 21.00 -18.27
CA LEU A 326 -7.81 21.87 -18.78
C LEU A 326 -9.18 21.44 -18.26
N ASP A 327 -9.47 20.14 -18.28
CA ASP A 327 -10.71 19.56 -17.77
C ASP A 327 -10.85 19.73 -16.26
N GLU A 328 -9.83 19.34 -15.49
CA GLU A 328 -9.83 19.41 -14.03
C GLU A 328 -9.95 20.83 -13.47
N LEU A 329 -9.39 21.79 -14.15
CA LEU A 329 -9.39 23.20 -13.75
C LEU A 329 -10.45 24.03 -14.47
N ASN A 330 -11.22 23.46 -15.41
CA ASN A 330 -12.18 24.17 -16.24
C ASN A 330 -11.56 25.41 -16.89
N VAL A 331 -10.47 25.20 -17.60
CA VAL A 331 -9.70 26.22 -18.34
C VAL A 331 -9.75 25.88 -19.82
N LYS A 332 -9.85 26.89 -20.70
CA LYS A 332 -9.95 26.67 -22.14
C LYS A 332 -8.60 26.47 -22.81
N ASN A 333 -7.58 27.19 -22.35
CA ASN A 333 -6.24 27.15 -22.92
C ASN A 333 -5.17 27.20 -21.83
N ILE A 334 -4.06 26.52 -22.06
CA ILE A 334 -2.86 26.56 -21.23
C ILE A 334 -1.68 27.02 -22.04
N THR A 335 -0.80 27.80 -21.45
CA THR A 335 0.48 28.21 -22.06
C THR A 335 1.59 27.98 -21.04
N PHE A 336 2.63 27.27 -21.46
CA PHE A 336 3.86 27.11 -20.69
C PHE A 336 4.82 28.22 -21.10
N THR A 337 5.45 28.88 -20.13
CA THR A 337 6.35 30.02 -20.36
C THR A 337 7.51 29.98 -19.39
N ASP A 338 8.64 30.48 -19.81
CA ASP A 338 9.86 30.62 -18.98
C ASP A 338 9.85 31.89 -18.12
N ASP A 339 8.94 32.83 -18.37
CA ASP A 339 8.81 34.13 -17.69
C ASP A 339 7.85 34.11 -16.49
#